data_25abaaed3738e57fcba0dbce28ded064
#
_entry.id   25abaaed3738e57fcba0dbce28ded064
#
_cell.length_a   1.000
_cell.length_b   1.000
_cell.length_c   1.000
_cell.angle_alpha   90.00
_cell.angle_beta   90.00
_cell.angle_gamma   90.00
#
_symmetry.space_group_name_H-M   'P 1'
#
loop_
_entity.id
_entity.type
_entity.pdbx_description
1 polymer ?
#
loop_
_entity_poly.entity_id
_entity_poly.type
_entity_poly.pdbx_seq_one_letter_code
_entity_poly.pdbx_strand_id
1 'polypeptide(L)'
;MPRSRLRLFLPLGWLALGWLALAAAGARAQEPAAPAFAEAVDVELVTVQVWVSDRGGRPVTGLPAADFTVLHDGERVAITHFEEVRSGGPAVAAGGSPAGVEAGVPAAAATTGASAPAEPAHLVLYFDQLHLRSRDYPALLEGIQRLLAAGTVPAERVMVLRQDRDLHLEVPLGSSREALDAALRRIAASRIIGENAEGEQVLAALGAAWQESEELNGARTRGLDAAPGGERAAAGGPRAAVGGAGSGGGAGGLGPDTCDLFVSRIGGTVEAWVRERNDRTATTLRHLHQAGVILAGVPGVKTLVYLSDALETEPASPLAAAIGTVCPGHSIDFAQPEASTDALALTRHLNTNQVTVHALHASGLRVAESSTAGGRSFAGGMRTGRLASSFEAAHRTSQRRGMGVLADETGGRLVINRNDVDAELERIAREMGGYYSLAYEPPPEARPGEHRIEVTLADRSLQARHRRGYRAKGGDERLREQL
;
A
#
# COMPACT_ATOMS: atom_id res chain seq x y z
N MET A 1 35.12 39.93 54.87
CA MET A 1 36.22 40.71 55.45
C MET A 1 37.53 40.15 54.84
N PRO A 2 38.56 40.95 54.56
CA PRO A 2 38.61 42.39 54.27
C PRO A 2 39.11 42.67 52.85
N ARG A 3 38.78 43.75 52.14
CA ARG A 3 39.43 45.06 52.02
C ARG A 3 40.93 44.93 51.50
N SER A 4 41.36 45.56 50.44
CA SER A 4 41.50 47.01 50.20
C SER A 4 42.30 47.30 48.92
N ARG A 5 41.93 48.39 48.23
CA ARG A 5 42.71 49.57 47.79
C ARG A 5 43.44 49.43 46.46
N LEU A 6 43.01 50.09 45.38
CA LEU A 6 43.20 51.53 45.08
C LEU A 6 44.70 51.91 44.93
N ARG A 7 45.13 52.21 43.70
CA ARG A 7 46.03 53.38 43.42
C ARG A 7 46.08 53.70 41.91
N LEU A 8 45.61 54.81 41.65
CA LEU A 8 45.79 55.87 40.68
C LEU A 8 47.25 56.17 40.40
N PHE A 9 47.64 56.36 39.12
CA PHE A 9 48.67 57.29 38.69
C PHE A 9 48.48 57.66 37.21
N LEU A 10 48.13 58.93 36.97
CA LEU A 10 48.45 59.74 35.83
C LEU A 10 49.82 60.44 36.10
N PRO A 11 50.62 60.80 35.09
CA PRO A 11 50.48 62.13 34.51
C PRO A 11 50.85 62.31 33.03
N LEU A 12 50.18 63.23 32.40
CA LEU A 12 50.61 64.43 31.64
C LEU A 12 51.92 64.42 30.82
N GLY A 13 51.78 64.87 29.60
CA GLY A 13 52.83 65.39 28.71
C GLY A 13 52.33 65.61 27.31
N TRP A 14 51.72 66.62 27.04
CA TRP A 14 51.86 67.89 26.30
C TRP A 14 52.43 67.81 24.88
N LEU A 15 51.59 68.20 23.85
CA LEU A 15 51.83 69.11 22.72
C LEU A 15 53.05 68.88 21.78
N ALA A 16 52.76 68.57 20.54
CA ALA A 16 53.40 69.25 19.39
C ALA A 16 52.43 69.31 18.22
N LEU A 17 52.11 70.54 17.86
CA LEU A 17 51.46 70.99 16.61
C LEU A 17 52.37 70.60 15.41
N GLY A 18 51.72 70.26 14.32
CA GLY A 18 52.42 70.23 13.03
C GLY A 18 51.46 70.02 11.88
N TRP A 19 51.05 71.09 11.29
CA TRP A 19 50.32 71.19 10.03
C TRP A 19 50.86 70.31 8.91
N LEU A 20 50.01 69.57 8.22
CA LEU A 20 50.09 69.46 6.76
C LEU A 20 48.69 69.26 6.19
N ALA A 21 48.22 70.30 5.56
CA ALA A 21 46.96 70.35 4.81
C ALA A 21 47.15 69.78 3.40
N LEU A 22 46.05 69.29 2.85
CA LEU A 22 45.72 69.19 1.45
C LEU A 22 46.35 68.02 0.64
N ALA A 23 45.59 66.95 0.53
CA ALA A 23 45.27 66.32 -0.73
C ALA A 23 43.94 65.52 -0.57
N ALA A 24 42.84 66.23 -0.69
CA ALA A 24 41.53 65.62 -0.88
C ALA A 24 41.41 65.15 -2.34
N ALA A 25 41.86 63.96 -2.63
CA ALA A 25 41.47 63.21 -3.80
C ALA A 25 40.27 62.36 -3.39
N GLY A 26 39.09 62.72 -3.95
CA GLY A 26 37.84 62.02 -3.65
C GLY A 26 37.86 60.54 -4.02
N ALA A 27 38.06 59.70 -3.03
CA ALA A 27 37.61 58.33 -3.08
C ALA A 27 36.08 58.36 -2.78
N ARG A 28 35.25 58.41 -3.82
CA ARG A 28 33.87 57.99 -3.71
C ARG A 28 33.90 56.58 -3.20
N ALA A 29 33.50 56.38 -1.95
CA ALA A 29 33.14 55.08 -1.44
C ALA A 29 32.02 54.57 -2.35
N GLN A 30 32.35 53.58 -3.16
CA GLN A 30 31.36 52.81 -3.91
C GLN A 30 30.56 52.06 -2.82
N GLU A 31 29.36 52.52 -2.58
CA GLU A 31 28.39 51.79 -1.76
C GLU A 31 28.38 50.36 -2.29
N PRO A 32 28.61 49.32 -1.45
CA PRO A 32 28.43 47.95 -1.91
C PRO A 32 26.99 47.84 -2.40
N ALA A 33 26.84 47.50 -3.68
CA ALA A 33 25.53 47.21 -4.25
C ALA A 33 24.89 46.20 -3.32
N ALA A 34 23.71 46.57 -2.78
CA ALA A 34 22.91 45.62 -2.00
C ALA A 34 22.81 44.33 -2.82
N PRO A 35 23.02 43.16 -2.18
CA PRO A 35 22.87 41.90 -2.90
C PRO A 35 21.48 41.92 -3.53
N ALA A 36 21.44 41.85 -4.85
CA ALA A 36 20.19 41.61 -5.55
C ALA A 36 19.64 40.32 -4.90
N PHE A 37 18.56 40.43 -4.16
CA PHE A 37 17.79 39.29 -3.73
C PHE A 37 17.36 38.61 -5.04
N ALA A 38 18.11 37.60 -5.45
CA ALA A 38 17.60 36.62 -6.38
C ALA A 38 16.52 35.90 -5.60
N GLU A 39 15.27 36.23 -5.87
CA GLU A 39 14.12 35.48 -5.45
C GLU A 39 14.33 34.09 -6.07
N ALA A 40 14.87 33.16 -5.30
CA ALA A 40 14.95 31.77 -5.70
C ALA A 40 13.51 31.28 -5.76
N VAL A 41 12.95 31.27 -6.96
CA VAL A 41 11.68 30.58 -7.20
C VAL A 41 11.97 29.11 -7.00
N ASP A 42 11.62 28.58 -5.84
CA ASP A 42 11.69 27.15 -5.53
C ASP A 42 10.60 26.45 -6.34
N VAL A 43 10.97 25.95 -7.52
CA VAL A 43 10.05 25.24 -8.39
C VAL A 43 9.97 23.80 -7.90
N GLU A 44 8.84 23.45 -7.28
CA GLU A 44 8.56 22.07 -6.89
C GLU A 44 8.32 21.22 -8.16
N LEU A 45 9.21 20.25 -8.43
CA LEU A 45 9.04 19.29 -9.51
C LEU A 45 8.48 17.99 -8.95
N VAL A 46 7.35 17.56 -9.48
CA VAL A 46 6.79 16.24 -9.16
C VAL A 46 7.32 15.22 -10.16
N THR A 47 8.17 14.32 -9.68
CA THR A 47 8.72 13.23 -10.50
C THR A 47 7.85 11.99 -10.38
N VAL A 48 7.48 11.40 -11.51
CA VAL A 48 6.65 10.18 -11.61
C VAL A 48 7.40 9.13 -12.39
N GLN A 49 7.59 7.97 -11.80
CA GLN A 49 8.14 6.80 -12.46
C GLN A 49 7.02 6.03 -13.13
N VAL A 50 7.18 5.71 -14.41
CA VAL A 50 6.15 5.02 -15.20
C VAL A 50 6.74 3.77 -15.83
N TRP A 51 6.20 2.63 -15.47
CA TRP A 51 6.52 1.35 -16.09
C TRP A 51 5.50 1.05 -17.20
N VAL A 52 6.00 0.90 -18.42
CA VAL A 52 5.15 0.60 -19.58
C VAL A 52 5.35 -0.85 -20.02
N SER A 53 4.26 -1.56 -20.22
CA SER A 53 4.28 -2.95 -20.69
C SER A 53 3.21 -3.21 -21.76
N ASP A 54 3.48 -4.21 -22.62
CA ASP A 54 2.50 -4.73 -23.55
C ASP A 54 1.46 -5.61 -22.82
N ARG A 55 0.47 -6.12 -23.57
CA ARG A 55 -0.56 -7.03 -23.02
C ARG A 55 0.02 -8.36 -22.50
N GLY A 56 1.19 -8.76 -22.99
CA GLY A 56 1.94 -9.91 -22.50
C GLY A 56 2.78 -9.59 -21.26
N GLY A 57 2.77 -8.32 -20.82
CA GLY A 57 3.51 -7.84 -19.67
C GLY A 57 5.00 -7.69 -19.91
N ARG A 58 5.44 -7.63 -21.15
CA ARG A 58 6.84 -7.34 -21.49
C ARG A 58 7.07 -5.85 -21.44
N PRO A 59 8.18 -5.39 -20.84
CA PRO A 59 8.53 -3.97 -20.81
C PRO A 59 8.62 -3.41 -22.24
N VAL A 60 8.08 -2.21 -22.44
CA VAL A 60 8.15 -1.46 -23.70
C VAL A 60 9.07 -0.28 -23.51
N THR A 61 10.07 -0.14 -24.38
CA THR A 61 11.10 0.88 -24.37
C THR A 61 11.06 1.73 -25.64
N GLY A 62 11.69 2.89 -25.64
CA GLY A 62 11.79 3.75 -26.81
C GLY A 62 10.56 4.60 -27.11
N LEU A 63 9.62 4.77 -26.16
CA LEU A 63 8.48 5.65 -26.35
C LEU A 63 8.92 7.11 -26.18
N PRO A 64 8.49 8.01 -27.07
CA PRO A 64 8.77 9.45 -26.93
C PRO A 64 7.84 10.09 -25.88
N ALA A 65 8.25 11.23 -25.34
CA ALA A 65 7.45 12.00 -24.36
C ALA A 65 6.02 12.33 -24.86
N ALA A 66 5.85 12.50 -26.16
CA ALA A 66 4.56 12.82 -26.79
C ALA A 66 3.51 11.72 -26.62
N ASP A 67 3.94 10.48 -26.37
CA ASP A 67 3.04 9.35 -26.14
C ASP A 67 2.43 9.34 -24.74
N PHE A 68 2.94 10.18 -23.82
CA PHE A 68 2.49 10.27 -22.44
C PHE A 68 1.62 11.49 -22.23
N THR A 69 0.52 11.31 -21.51
CA THR A 69 -0.31 12.40 -20.99
C THR A 69 -0.39 12.26 -19.48
N VAL A 70 0.02 13.30 -18.77
CA VAL A 70 -0.04 13.39 -17.30
C VAL A 70 -1.20 14.26 -16.88
N LEU A 71 -2.01 13.74 -15.95
CA LEU A 71 -3.08 14.49 -15.30
C LEU A 71 -2.75 14.66 -13.83
N HIS A 72 -2.92 15.88 -13.32
CA HIS A 72 -2.82 16.26 -11.93
C HIS A 72 -4.23 16.66 -11.45
N ASP A 73 -4.80 15.89 -10.52
CA ASP A 73 -6.18 16.04 -10.05
C ASP A 73 -7.22 16.12 -11.19
N GLY A 74 -6.95 15.39 -12.28
CA GLY A 74 -7.80 15.37 -13.48
C GLY A 74 -7.49 16.45 -14.52
N GLU A 75 -6.61 17.42 -14.24
CA GLU A 75 -6.18 18.45 -15.19
C GLU A 75 -4.87 18.04 -15.89
N ARG A 76 -4.81 18.29 -17.19
CA ARG A 76 -3.62 17.98 -17.99
C ARG A 76 -2.49 18.95 -17.65
N VAL A 77 -1.32 18.39 -17.33
CA VAL A 77 -0.10 19.16 -17.06
C VAL A 77 0.97 18.88 -18.11
N ALA A 78 1.84 19.88 -18.33
CA ALA A 78 2.96 19.74 -19.26
C ALA A 78 4.10 18.96 -18.62
N ILE A 79 4.67 17.99 -19.34
CA ILE A 79 5.87 17.28 -18.93
C ILE A 79 7.06 18.22 -19.16
N THR A 80 7.76 18.58 -18.09
CA THR A 80 8.93 19.47 -18.13
C THR A 80 10.23 18.73 -18.28
N HIS A 81 10.28 17.47 -17.79
CA HIS A 81 11.41 16.59 -17.95
C HIS A 81 10.95 15.17 -18.29
N PHE A 82 11.66 14.55 -19.23
CA PHE A 82 11.37 13.19 -19.68
C PHE A 82 12.68 12.43 -19.90
N GLU A 83 12.80 11.27 -19.27
CA GLU A 83 13.98 10.41 -19.39
C GLU A 83 13.54 8.94 -19.40
N GLU A 84 14.11 8.15 -20.31
CA GLU A 84 14.03 6.69 -20.24
C GLU A 84 15.22 6.18 -19.43
N VAL A 85 14.96 5.65 -18.23
CA VAL A 85 15.96 5.08 -17.34
C VAL A 85 16.13 3.59 -17.65
N ARG A 86 17.36 3.16 -17.95
CA ARG A 86 17.72 1.75 -18.16
C ARG A 86 18.82 1.35 -17.19
N SER A 87 18.55 0.34 -16.35
CA SER A 87 19.58 -0.22 -15.47
C SER A 87 20.58 -1.00 -16.31
N GLY A 88 21.85 -0.53 -16.33
CA GLY A 88 22.96 -1.22 -16.99
C GLY A 88 23.52 -0.56 -18.24
N GLY A 89 22.99 0.59 -18.70
CA GLY A 89 23.55 1.39 -19.81
C GLY A 89 23.74 2.85 -19.41
N PRO A 90 24.59 3.59 -20.12
CA PRO A 90 24.62 5.03 -20.01
C PRO A 90 23.25 5.59 -20.39
N ALA A 91 22.74 6.57 -19.65
CA ALA A 91 21.48 7.24 -19.93
C ALA A 91 21.50 7.77 -21.38
N VAL A 92 20.60 7.23 -22.20
CA VAL A 92 20.41 7.75 -23.56
C VAL A 92 19.35 8.84 -23.46
N ALA A 93 19.78 10.09 -23.44
CA ALA A 93 18.87 11.22 -23.60
C ALA A 93 18.22 11.09 -24.97
N ALA A 94 16.92 10.74 -25.01
CA ALA A 94 16.14 10.78 -26.21
C ALA A 94 15.89 12.24 -26.59
N GLY A 95 16.85 12.83 -27.32
CA GLY A 95 16.74 14.16 -27.89
C GLY A 95 15.66 14.19 -28.97
N GLY A 96 14.43 14.41 -28.57
CA GLY A 96 13.34 14.77 -29.46
C GLY A 96 13.26 16.29 -29.55
N SER A 97 13.98 16.92 -30.48
CA SER A 97 13.69 18.28 -30.91
C SER A 97 12.31 18.35 -31.52
N PRO A 98 11.42 19.22 -31.07
CA PRO A 98 10.22 19.52 -31.86
C PRO A 98 10.64 20.31 -33.09
N ALA A 99 10.44 19.73 -34.24
CA ALA A 99 10.60 20.42 -35.52
C ALA A 99 9.52 21.49 -35.67
N GLY A 100 9.96 22.76 -35.81
CA GLY A 100 9.29 23.79 -36.57
C GLY A 100 8.26 24.62 -35.86
N VAL A 101 8.68 25.74 -35.26
CA VAL A 101 7.99 27.05 -35.42
C VAL A 101 9.09 28.13 -35.49
N GLU A 102 9.14 28.84 -36.63
CA GLU A 102 9.96 30.03 -36.83
C GLU A 102 9.46 31.21 -35.96
N ALA A 103 10.36 31.89 -35.37
CA ALA A 103 10.55 33.33 -35.31
C ALA A 103 10.96 33.84 -33.90
N GLY A 104 12.21 34.14 -33.73
CA GLY A 104 12.70 35.42 -33.20
C GLY A 104 12.60 35.71 -31.71
N VAL A 105 13.39 35.01 -30.86
CA VAL A 105 13.94 35.56 -29.61
C VAL A 105 15.30 34.92 -29.36
N PRO A 106 16.37 35.63 -28.96
CA PRO A 106 17.69 35.06 -28.78
C PRO A 106 17.67 34.05 -27.60
N ALA A 107 17.99 32.80 -27.92
CA ALA A 107 18.14 31.72 -26.96
C ALA A 107 19.25 32.05 -25.97
N ALA A 108 18.91 32.21 -24.70
CA ALA A 108 19.83 32.01 -23.61
C ALA A 108 20.31 30.56 -23.67
N ALA A 109 21.63 30.37 -23.65
CA ALA A 109 22.32 29.10 -23.79
C ALA A 109 21.67 28.05 -22.85
N ALA A 110 21.00 27.06 -23.43
CA ALA A 110 20.63 25.84 -22.73
C ALA A 110 21.93 25.15 -22.31
N THR A 111 22.24 25.28 -21.05
CA THR A 111 23.27 24.46 -20.40
C THR A 111 22.84 23.01 -20.60
N THR A 112 23.56 22.28 -21.45
CA THR A 112 23.52 20.82 -21.51
C THR A 112 23.90 20.31 -20.12
N GLY A 113 22.90 20.18 -19.24
CA GLY A 113 23.08 19.53 -17.95
C GLY A 113 23.56 18.11 -18.20
N ALA A 114 24.73 17.78 -17.69
CA ALA A 114 25.21 16.41 -17.64
C ALA A 114 24.08 15.57 -17.04
N SER A 115 23.63 14.53 -17.79
CA SER A 115 22.65 13.56 -17.30
C SER A 115 23.13 13.08 -15.94
N ALA A 116 22.33 13.32 -14.90
CA ALA A 116 22.64 12.79 -13.58
C ALA A 116 22.78 11.27 -13.69
N PRO A 117 23.75 10.65 -13.00
CA PRO A 117 23.88 9.20 -13.03
C PRO A 117 22.55 8.57 -12.60
N ALA A 118 22.07 7.60 -13.38
CA ALA A 118 20.81 6.91 -13.10
C ALA A 118 20.79 6.44 -11.64
N GLU A 119 19.78 6.85 -10.90
CA GLU A 119 19.64 6.49 -9.49
C GLU A 119 19.59 4.96 -9.32
N PRO A 120 20.28 4.42 -8.32
CA PRO A 120 20.29 2.98 -8.10
C PRO A 120 18.89 2.44 -7.77
N ALA A 121 18.53 1.33 -8.38
CA ALA A 121 17.31 0.60 -8.03
C ALA A 121 17.62 -0.46 -6.96
N HIS A 122 16.81 -0.53 -5.91
CA HIS A 122 16.96 -1.45 -4.79
C HIS A 122 15.77 -2.41 -4.70
N LEU A 123 16.04 -3.68 -4.42
CA LEU A 123 15.05 -4.71 -4.16
C LEU A 123 14.92 -4.93 -2.66
N VAL A 124 13.71 -4.84 -2.15
CA VAL A 124 13.39 -5.14 -0.75
C VAL A 124 12.46 -6.35 -0.69
N LEU A 125 12.92 -7.44 -0.12
CA LEU A 125 12.12 -8.64 0.11
C LEU A 125 11.53 -8.53 1.52
N TYR A 126 10.21 -8.44 1.61
CA TYR A 126 9.49 -8.34 2.87
C TYR A 126 8.67 -9.60 3.14
N PHE A 127 9.08 -10.39 4.13
CA PHE A 127 8.42 -11.63 4.53
C PHE A 127 7.44 -11.37 5.67
N ASP A 128 6.15 -11.51 5.39
CA ASP A 128 5.09 -11.36 6.39
C ASP A 128 4.73 -12.71 7.01
N GLN A 129 5.47 -13.12 8.04
CA GLN A 129 5.24 -14.40 8.72
C GLN A 129 3.99 -14.44 9.60
N LEU A 130 3.31 -13.31 9.83
CA LEU A 130 2.00 -13.29 10.49
C LEU A 130 0.90 -13.85 9.60
N HIS A 131 1.06 -13.74 8.27
CA HIS A 131 0.04 -14.14 7.30
C HIS A 131 0.50 -15.23 6.34
N LEU A 132 1.82 -15.50 6.22
CA LEU A 132 2.34 -16.62 5.42
C LEU A 132 1.97 -17.96 6.03
N ARG A 133 1.77 -18.98 5.17
CA ARG A 133 1.46 -20.35 5.56
C ARG A 133 2.65 -21.26 5.36
N SER A 134 2.84 -22.20 6.29
CA SER A 134 4.00 -23.09 6.30
C SER A 134 4.17 -23.91 5.02
N ARG A 135 3.07 -24.34 4.39
CA ARG A 135 3.16 -25.23 3.22
C ARG A 135 3.60 -24.51 1.94
N ASP A 136 3.33 -23.21 1.82
CA ASP A 136 3.58 -22.44 0.59
C ASP A 136 4.98 -21.80 0.62
N TYR A 137 5.61 -21.82 1.77
CA TYR A 137 6.85 -21.14 2.07
C TYR A 137 8.10 -21.73 1.37
N PRO A 138 8.29 -23.07 1.28
CA PRO A 138 9.46 -23.62 0.61
C PRO A 138 9.56 -23.23 -0.86
N ALA A 139 8.46 -23.31 -1.61
CA ALA A 139 8.43 -22.94 -3.02
C ALA A 139 8.74 -21.45 -3.23
N LEU A 140 8.24 -20.57 -2.34
CA LEU A 140 8.54 -19.14 -2.35
C LEU A 140 10.04 -18.89 -2.16
N LEU A 141 10.65 -19.54 -1.15
CA LEU A 141 12.09 -19.39 -0.87
C LEU A 141 12.97 -19.92 -2.00
N GLU A 142 12.61 -21.05 -2.61
CA GLU A 142 13.30 -21.58 -3.77
C GLU A 142 13.24 -20.62 -4.95
N GLY A 143 12.08 -19.98 -5.20
CA GLY A 143 11.93 -18.97 -6.25
C GLY A 143 12.84 -17.77 -6.01
N ILE A 144 12.88 -17.27 -4.79
CA ILE A 144 13.76 -16.16 -4.41
C ILE A 144 15.24 -16.55 -4.58
N GLN A 145 15.63 -17.76 -4.17
CA GLN A 145 17.01 -18.24 -4.33
C GLN A 145 17.40 -18.32 -5.81
N ARG A 146 16.50 -18.80 -6.69
CA ARG A 146 16.72 -18.82 -8.13
C ARG A 146 16.88 -17.43 -8.71
N LEU A 147 16.00 -16.48 -8.35
CA LEU A 147 16.11 -15.07 -8.77
C LEU A 147 17.48 -14.50 -8.40
N LEU A 148 17.88 -14.68 -7.16
CA LEU A 148 19.18 -14.19 -6.67
C LEU A 148 20.35 -14.91 -7.35
N ALA A 149 20.23 -16.21 -7.67
CA ALA A 149 21.23 -16.97 -8.40
C ALA A 149 21.41 -16.52 -9.85
N ALA A 150 20.34 -16.05 -10.50
CA ALA A 150 20.39 -15.52 -11.84
C ALA A 150 21.21 -14.20 -11.93
N GLY A 151 21.48 -13.51 -10.79
CA GLY A 151 22.30 -12.30 -10.76
C GLY A 151 21.64 -11.07 -11.41
N THR A 152 20.35 -11.15 -11.71
CA THR A 152 19.60 -10.03 -12.32
C THR A 152 19.61 -8.79 -11.42
N VAL A 153 19.59 -9.00 -10.10
CA VAL A 153 19.75 -7.94 -9.09
C VAL A 153 21.03 -8.21 -8.32
N PRO A 154 21.99 -7.28 -8.29
CA PRO A 154 23.21 -7.41 -7.48
C PRO A 154 22.86 -7.58 -5.99
N ALA A 155 23.60 -8.45 -5.29
CA ALA A 155 23.34 -8.76 -3.88
C ALA A 155 23.38 -7.52 -2.99
N GLU A 156 24.27 -6.60 -3.28
CA GLU A 156 24.47 -5.34 -2.54
C GLU A 156 23.25 -4.42 -2.62
N ARG A 157 22.38 -4.63 -3.61
CA ARG A 157 21.12 -3.88 -3.82
C ARG A 157 19.89 -4.58 -3.28
N VAL A 158 20.07 -5.69 -2.56
CA VAL A 158 18.97 -6.46 -1.96
C VAL A 158 18.95 -6.26 -0.46
N MET A 159 17.79 -5.85 0.06
CA MET A 159 17.48 -5.79 1.49
C MET A 159 16.47 -6.89 1.82
N VAL A 160 16.58 -7.51 2.99
CA VAL A 160 15.62 -8.48 3.46
C VAL A 160 15.04 -8.04 4.79
N LEU A 161 13.73 -7.88 4.83
CA LEU A 161 12.94 -7.59 6.01
C LEU A 161 12.06 -8.80 6.32
N ARG A 162 11.90 -9.14 7.58
CA ARG A 162 11.03 -10.20 8.06
C ARG A 162 10.17 -9.66 9.19
N GLN A 163 8.90 -9.91 9.11
CA GLN A 163 7.93 -9.59 10.13
C GLN A 163 7.41 -10.89 10.77
N ASP A 164 7.50 -10.97 12.08
CA ASP A 164 6.69 -11.86 12.90
C ASP A 164 5.85 -10.99 13.87
N ARG A 165 6.09 -10.99 15.15
CA ARG A 165 5.52 -10.03 16.10
C ARG A 165 6.22 -8.69 16.02
N ASP A 166 7.47 -8.68 15.58
CA ASP A 166 8.34 -7.53 15.44
C ASP A 166 8.87 -7.45 14.00
N LEU A 167 9.39 -6.30 13.61
CA LEU A 167 10.06 -6.11 12.33
C LEU A 167 11.56 -6.35 12.48
N HIS A 168 12.10 -7.26 11.71
CA HIS A 168 13.51 -7.62 11.70
C HIS A 168 14.18 -7.23 10.39
N LEU A 169 15.27 -6.49 10.46
CA LEU A 169 16.17 -6.27 9.33
C LEU A 169 17.16 -7.45 9.26
N GLU A 170 16.85 -8.44 8.44
CA GLU A 170 17.67 -9.66 8.29
C GLU A 170 18.93 -9.41 7.46
N VAL A 171 18.82 -8.58 6.43
CA VAL A 171 19.93 -8.22 5.53
C VAL A 171 19.82 -6.75 5.15
N PRO A 172 20.78 -5.90 5.56
CA PRO A 172 20.85 -4.52 5.08
C PRO A 172 21.39 -4.45 3.65
N LEU A 173 21.18 -3.32 2.97
CA LEU A 173 21.81 -3.02 1.70
C LEU A 173 23.35 -3.03 1.82
N GLY A 174 24.04 -3.38 0.74
CA GLY A 174 25.50 -3.51 0.73
C GLY A 174 26.02 -4.85 1.24
N SER A 175 25.11 -5.80 1.54
CA SER A 175 25.50 -7.13 2.02
C SER A 175 25.93 -8.04 0.88
N SER A 176 26.77 -9.04 1.22
CA SER A 176 27.24 -10.03 0.27
C SER A 176 26.16 -11.10 -0.05
N ARG A 177 26.40 -11.85 -1.13
CA ARG A 177 25.53 -12.95 -1.52
C ARG A 177 25.44 -14.04 -0.42
N GLU A 178 26.56 -14.34 0.24
CA GLU A 178 26.62 -15.32 1.31
C GLU A 178 25.75 -14.91 2.52
N ALA A 179 25.73 -13.61 2.82
CA ALA A 179 24.87 -13.05 3.89
C ALA A 179 23.39 -13.21 3.54
N LEU A 180 22.99 -12.97 2.29
CA LEU A 180 21.64 -13.19 1.79
C LEU A 180 21.24 -14.66 1.89
N ASP A 181 22.08 -15.58 1.41
CA ASP A 181 21.80 -17.02 1.47
C ASP A 181 21.71 -17.53 2.91
N ALA A 182 22.53 -17.00 3.82
CA ALA A 182 22.46 -17.32 5.23
C ALA A 182 21.16 -16.82 5.89
N ALA A 183 20.72 -15.62 5.53
CA ALA A 183 19.47 -15.06 6.03
C ALA A 183 18.26 -15.86 5.52
N LEU A 184 18.21 -16.20 4.24
CA LEU A 184 17.12 -17.02 3.69
C LEU A 184 17.05 -18.41 4.36
N ARG A 185 18.20 -19.03 4.70
CA ARG A 185 18.19 -20.27 5.49
C ARG A 185 17.64 -20.08 6.91
N ARG A 186 17.97 -18.96 7.59
CA ARG A 186 17.40 -18.65 8.92
C ARG A 186 15.89 -18.42 8.82
N ILE A 187 15.46 -17.67 7.81
CA ILE A 187 14.05 -17.43 7.53
C ILE A 187 13.31 -18.75 7.26
N ALA A 188 13.90 -19.66 6.47
CA ALA A 188 13.34 -20.99 6.21
C ALA A 188 13.17 -21.83 7.46
N ALA A 189 14.09 -21.71 8.42
CA ALA A 189 14.08 -22.44 9.70
C ALA A 189 13.19 -21.75 10.77
N SER A 190 12.74 -20.53 10.53
CA SER A 190 11.92 -19.79 11.50
C SER A 190 10.48 -20.31 11.52
N ARG A 191 9.83 -20.15 12.68
CA ARG A 191 8.43 -20.55 12.84
C ARG A 191 7.52 -19.56 12.12
N ILE A 192 6.63 -20.06 11.28
CA ILE A 192 5.55 -19.29 10.66
C ILE A 192 4.38 -19.25 11.66
N ILE A 193 3.82 -18.05 11.86
CA ILE A 193 2.75 -17.80 12.82
C ILE A 193 1.38 -17.88 12.14
N GLY A 194 1.32 -17.62 10.83
CA GLY A 194 0.11 -17.48 10.03
C GLY A 194 -0.67 -18.78 9.72
N GLU A 195 -0.62 -19.80 10.58
CA GLU A 195 -1.40 -21.01 10.35
C GLU A 195 -2.91 -20.80 10.48
N ASN A 196 -3.63 -21.24 9.46
CA ASN A 196 -5.05 -20.92 9.22
C ASN A 196 -6.06 -21.86 9.94
N ALA A 197 -5.77 -22.35 11.13
CA ALA A 197 -6.78 -23.05 11.90
C ALA A 197 -7.98 -22.18 12.30
N GLU A 198 -7.77 -20.87 12.29
CA GLU A 198 -8.74 -19.90 12.84
C GLU A 198 -9.97 -19.68 11.95
N GLY A 199 -9.81 -19.67 10.62
CA GLY A 199 -10.96 -19.60 9.70
C GLY A 199 -11.85 -20.85 9.78
N GLU A 200 -11.22 -22.01 9.97
CA GLU A 200 -11.97 -23.28 10.19
C GLU A 200 -12.68 -23.28 11.54
N GLN A 201 -12.04 -22.75 12.58
CA GLN A 201 -12.63 -22.66 13.92
C GLN A 201 -13.85 -21.75 13.96
N VAL A 202 -13.77 -20.54 13.36
CA VAL A 202 -14.93 -19.64 13.31
C VAL A 202 -16.05 -20.24 12.49
N LEU A 203 -15.77 -20.91 11.37
CA LEU A 203 -16.77 -21.61 10.58
C LEU A 203 -17.43 -22.77 11.36
N ALA A 204 -16.64 -23.53 12.10
CA ALA A 204 -17.15 -24.61 12.95
C ALA A 204 -18.07 -24.04 14.06
N ALA A 205 -17.67 -22.93 14.69
CA ALA A 205 -18.47 -22.27 15.72
C ALA A 205 -19.79 -21.70 15.15
N LEU A 206 -19.74 -21.08 13.96
CA LEU A 206 -20.92 -20.60 13.25
C LEU A 206 -21.86 -21.75 12.89
N GLY A 207 -21.31 -22.86 12.39
CA GLY A 207 -22.08 -24.06 12.05
C GLY A 207 -22.79 -24.68 13.27
N ALA A 208 -22.06 -24.80 14.39
CA ALA A 208 -22.61 -25.32 15.66
C ALA A 208 -23.72 -24.41 16.21
N ALA A 209 -23.49 -23.10 16.24
CA ALA A 209 -24.48 -22.12 16.70
C ALA A 209 -25.74 -22.14 15.84
N TRP A 210 -25.58 -22.34 14.52
CA TRP A 210 -26.71 -22.48 13.62
C TRP A 210 -27.57 -23.70 13.96
N GLN A 211 -26.94 -24.89 14.10
CA GLN A 211 -27.64 -26.14 14.43
C GLN A 211 -28.38 -26.05 15.76
N GLU A 212 -27.75 -25.52 16.79
CA GLU A 212 -28.35 -25.32 18.09
C GLU A 212 -29.56 -24.36 18.04
N SER A 213 -29.48 -23.31 17.23
CA SER A 213 -30.58 -22.35 17.04
C SER A 213 -31.77 -23.00 16.32
N GLU A 214 -31.52 -23.90 15.34
CA GLU A 214 -32.58 -24.68 14.69
C GLU A 214 -33.23 -25.66 15.67
N GLU A 215 -32.45 -26.35 16.50
CA GLU A 215 -32.97 -27.31 17.50
C GLU A 215 -33.84 -26.61 18.54
N LEU A 216 -33.41 -25.47 19.05
CA LEU A 216 -34.16 -24.68 20.04
C LEU A 216 -35.47 -24.15 19.46
N ASN A 217 -35.45 -23.62 18.24
CA ASN A 217 -36.62 -23.13 17.58
C ASN A 217 -37.63 -24.30 17.29
N GLY A 218 -37.10 -25.45 16.85
CA GLY A 218 -37.90 -26.65 16.64
C GLY A 218 -38.50 -27.22 17.95
N ALA A 219 -37.82 -27.08 19.08
CA ALA A 219 -38.34 -27.45 20.38
C ALA A 219 -39.45 -26.50 20.85
N ARG A 220 -39.29 -25.20 20.65
CA ARG A 220 -40.31 -24.19 20.97
C ARG A 220 -41.61 -24.39 20.17
N THR A 221 -41.49 -24.61 18.87
CA THR A 221 -42.65 -24.85 18.00
C THR A 221 -43.42 -26.12 18.40
N ARG A 222 -42.71 -27.22 18.69
CA ARG A 222 -43.35 -28.45 19.23
C ARG A 222 -43.98 -28.24 20.60
N GLY A 223 -43.39 -27.42 21.46
CA GLY A 223 -43.97 -27.10 22.77
C GLY A 223 -45.23 -26.24 22.69
N LEU A 224 -45.30 -25.35 21.67
CA LEU A 224 -46.51 -24.56 21.42
C LEU A 224 -47.67 -25.40 20.85
N ASP A 225 -47.37 -26.42 20.03
CA ASP A 225 -48.39 -27.36 19.50
C ASP A 225 -48.83 -28.38 20.53
N ALA A 226 -48.08 -28.61 21.59
CA ALA A 226 -48.37 -29.56 22.68
C ALA A 226 -49.08 -28.92 23.87
N ALA A 227 -49.38 -27.62 23.88
CA ALA A 227 -50.12 -26.98 24.96
C ALA A 227 -51.61 -27.43 24.92
N PRO A 228 -52.13 -28.16 25.94
CA PRO A 228 -53.47 -28.58 25.95
C PRO A 228 -54.39 -27.39 26.26
N GLY A 229 -55.20 -26.93 25.30
CA GLY A 229 -56.27 -25.96 25.54
C GLY A 229 -56.23 -24.68 24.68
N GLY A 230 -55.98 -24.79 23.42
CA GLY A 230 -56.30 -23.74 22.45
C GLY A 230 -57.60 -24.11 21.69
N GLU A 231 -58.73 -23.77 22.21
CA GLU A 231 -60.00 -23.80 21.45
C GLU A 231 -59.83 -23.04 20.15
N ARG A 232 -59.89 -23.75 19.02
CA ARG A 232 -60.03 -23.14 17.70
C ARG A 232 -61.41 -22.43 17.70
N ALA A 233 -61.41 -21.13 18.04
CA ALA A 233 -62.51 -20.28 17.73
C ALA A 233 -62.67 -20.18 16.22
N ALA A 234 -63.56 -20.95 15.67
CA ALA A 234 -64.09 -20.81 14.33
C ALA A 234 -64.94 -19.52 14.28
N ALA A 235 -64.29 -18.39 14.02
CA ALA A 235 -64.93 -17.15 13.66
C ALA A 235 -65.01 -17.03 12.15
N GLY A 236 -66.10 -17.49 11.55
CA GLY A 236 -66.43 -17.15 10.17
C GLY A 236 -66.81 -15.67 10.10
N GLY A 237 -66.02 -14.89 9.39
CA GLY A 237 -66.31 -13.52 8.98
C GLY A 237 -65.87 -13.31 7.53
N PRO A 238 -66.62 -12.47 6.77
CA PRO A 238 -66.52 -12.45 5.31
C PRO A 238 -65.22 -11.87 4.79
N ARG A 239 -64.72 -12.54 3.78
CA ARG A 239 -63.51 -12.11 2.95
C ARG A 239 -63.78 -10.77 2.32
N ALA A 240 -63.00 -9.78 2.67
CA ALA A 240 -62.71 -8.62 1.84
C ALA A 240 -61.47 -8.92 1.02
N ALA A 241 -61.65 -9.08 -0.28
CA ALA A 241 -60.60 -9.23 -1.26
C ALA A 241 -59.92 -7.86 -1.44
N VAL A 242 -58.66 -7.76 -1.07
CA VAL A 242 -57.78 -6.69 -1.56
C VAL A 242 -56.62 -7.38 -2.25
N GLY A 243 -56.54 -7.19 -3.56
CA GLY A 243 -55.50 -7.71 -4.40
C GLY A 243 -54.17 -7.03 -4.13
N GLY A 244 -53.15 -7.85 -3.99
CA GLY A 244 -51.75 -7.47 -3.98
C GLY A 244 -50.96 -8.66 -4.53
N ALA A 245 -50.63 -8.62 -5.83
CA ALA A 245 -49.77 -9.56 -6.46
C ALA A 245 -48.35 -9.42 -5.90
N GLY A 246 -47.91 -10.41 -5.16
CA GLY A 246 -46.54 -10.60 -4.72
C GLY A 246 -46.13 -12.04 -4.98
N SER A 247 -45.54 -12.31 -6.16
CA SER A 247 -44.92 -13.58 -6.49
C SER A 247 -43.66 -13.78 -5.63
N GLY A 248 -43.77 -14.58 -4.58
CA GLY A 248 -42.63 -15.04 -3.78
C GLY A 248 -42.68 -16.56 -3.67
N GLY A 249 -41.89 -17.24 -4.49
CA GLY A 249 -41.72 -18.68 -4.46
C GLY A 249 -41.24 -19.17 -3.10
N GLY A 250 -41.88 -20.23 -2.61
CA GLY A 250 -41.65 -20.81 -1.30
C GLY A 250 -40.27 -21.37 -1.08
N ALA A 251 -39.47 -20.65 -0.33
CA ALA A 251 -38.44 -21.21 0.53
C ALA A 251 -39.06 -21.14 1.93
N GLY A 252 -39.23 -22.26 2.60
CA GLY A 252 -39.74 -22.33 3.97
C GLY A 252 -38.96 -21.35 4.85
N GLY A 253 -39.58 -20.18 5.11
CA GLY A 253 -38.97 -19.14 5.90
C GLY A 253 -38.73 -19.69 7.30
N LEU A 254 -37.51 -19.69 7.73
CA LEU A 254 -37.17 -19.72 9.14
C LEU A 254 -37.87 -18.49 9.72
N GLY A 255 -38.65 -18.68 10.77
CA GLY A 255 -39.21 -17.56 11.48
C GLY A 255 -38.09 -16.64 11.99
N PRO A 256 -38.36 -15.36 12.20
CA PRO A 256 -37.40 -14.39 12.73
C PRO A 256 -36.64 -14.90 13.96
N ASP A 257 -37.27 -15.77 14.76
CA ASP A 257 -36.71 -16.30 15.99
C ASP A 257 -35.45 -17.15 15.83
N THR A 258 -35.25 -17.90 14.75
CA THR A 258 -34.01 -18.71 14.55
C THR A 258 -32.83 -17.83 14.24
N CYS A 259 -33.00 -16.82 13.39
CA CYS A 259 -31.95 -15.88 13.04
C CYS A 259 -31.55 -15.00 14.24
N ASP A 260 -32.52 -14.55 15.03
CA ASP A 260 -32.26 -13.78 16.26
C ASP A 260 -31.42 -14.59 17.26
N LEU A 261 -31.83 -15.87 17.48
CA LEU A 261 -31.07 -16.78 18.34
C LEU A 261 -29.64 -17.00 17.82
N PHE A 262 -29.52 -17.25 16.52
CA PHE A 262 -28.22 -17.48 15.87
C PHE A 262 -27.33 -16.26 16.03
N VAL A 263 -27.79 -15.06 15.64
CA VAL A 263 -27.03 -13.83 15.72
C VAL A 263 -26.59 -13.50 17.15
N SER A 264 -27.51 -13.68 18.12
CA SER A 264 -27.19 -13.45 19.54
C SER A 264 -26.09 -14.39 20.08
N ARG A 265 -26.07 -15.66 19.61
CA ARG A 265 -25.08 -16.66 20.06
C ARG A 265 -23.68 -16.42 19.47
N ILE A 266 -23.60 -15.98 18.22
CA ILE A 266 -22.34 -15.85 17.56
C ILE A 266 -21.61 -14.54 17.89
N GLY A 267 -22.30 -13.54 18.47
CA GLY A 267 -21.78 -12.20 18.67
C GLY A 267 -20.37 -12.18 19.28
N GLY A 268 -20.21 -12.80 20.43
CA GLY A 268 -18.90 -12.84 21.12
C GLY A 268 -17.80 -13.55 20.35
N THR A 269 -18.12 -14.67 19.66
CA THR A 269 -17.16 -15.41 18.83
C THR A 269 -16.68 -14.58 17.64
N VAL A 270 -17.64 -13.93 16.99
CA VAL A 270 -17.38 -13.11 15.81
C VAL A 270 -16.60 -11.84 16.19
N GLU A 271 -16.97 -11.18 17.28
CA GLU A 271 -16.20 -10.03 17.79
C GLU A 271 -14.76 -10.39 18.12
N ALA A 272 -14.53 -11.53 18.79
CA ALA A 272 -13.18 -11.99 19.12
C ALA A 272 -12.36 -12.27 17.85
N TRP A 273 -12.95 -12.91 16.85
CA TRP A 273 -12.29 -13.20 15.59
C TRP A 273 -11.98 -11.91 14.80
N VAL A 274 -12.92 -10.96 14.71
CA VAL A 274 -12.71 -9.67 14.02
C VAL A 274 -11.62 -8.87 14.73
N ARG A 275 -11.61 -8.84 16.05
CA ARG A 275 -10.59 -8.13 16.84
C ARG A 275 -9.19 -8.68 16.58
N GLU A 276 -9.04 -10.00 16.64
CA GLU A 276 -7.75 -10.66 16.35
C GLU A 276 -7.22 -10.31 14.95
N ARG A 277 -8.10 -10.31 13.94
CA ARG A 277 -7.72 -9.97 12.56
C ARG A 277 -7.34 -8.50 12.42
N ASN A 278 -8.07 -7.61 13.08
CA ASN A 278 -7.76 -6.19 13.12
C ASN A 278 -6.40 -5.93 13.76
N ASP A 279 -6.09 -6.60 14.89
CA ASP A 279 -4.81 -6.45 15.59
C ASP A 279 -3.64 -6.92 14.72
N ARG A 280 -3.81 -8.01 13.97
CA ARG A 280 -2.79 -8.49 13.00
C ARG A 280 -2.59 -7.49 11.87
N THR A 281 -3.68 -7.01 11.27
CA THR A 281 -3.61 -6.02 10.19
C THR A 281 -2.96 -4.73 10.67
N ALA A 282 -3.35 -4.20 11.83
CA ALA A 282 -2.75 -3.00 12.41
C ALA A 282 -1.25 -3.20 12.68
N THR A 283 -0.85 -4.39 13.14
CA THR A 283 0.56 -4.73 13.34
C THR A 283 1.33 -4.72 12.03
N THR A 284 0.79 -5.35 10.97
CA THR A 284 1.41 -5.38 9.66
C THR A 284 1.51 -4.00 9.03
N LEU A 285 0.46 -3.18 9.09
CA LEU A 285 0.49 -1.80 8.58
C LEU A 285 1.53 -0.95 9.30
N ARG A 286 1.66 -1.10 10.62
CA ARG A 286 2.68 -0.43 11.41
C ARG A 286 4.10 -0.84 11.00
N HIS A 287 4.36 -2.12 10.80
CA HIS A 287 5.67 -2.61 10.38
C HIS A 287 6.00 -2.24 8.93
N LEU A 288 5.03 -2.24 8.02
CA LEU A 288 5.22 -1.70 6.67
C LEU A 288 5.52 -0.19 6.69
N HIS A 289 4.90 0.57 7.59
CA HIS A 289 5.24 1.97 7.80
C HIS A 289 6.68 2.13 8.30
N GLN A 290 7.11 1.32 9.27
CA GLN A 290 8.50 1.31 9.75
C GLN A 290 9.48 0.95 8.64
N ALA A 291 9.14 -0.03 7.78
CA ALA A 291 9.92 -0.34 6.59
C ALA A 291 10.03 0.87 5.66
N GLY A 292 8.93 1.61 5.45
CA GLY A 292 8.93 2.88 4.70
C GLY A 292 9.88 3.92 5.30
N VAL A 293 9.92 4.05 6.64
CA VAL A 293 10.86 4.95 7.35
C VAL A 293 12.32 4.52 7.14
N ILE A 294 12.61 3.21 7.23
CA ILE A 294 13.96 2.68 6.93
C ILE A 294 14.37 3.03 5.51
N LEU A 295 13.45 2.88 4.56
CA LEU A 295 13.69 3.13 3.14
C LEU A 295 13.72 4.62 2.76
N ALA A 296 13.21 5.51 3.60
CA ALA A 296 13.27 6.96 3.38
C ALA A 296 14.71 7.48 3.28
N GLY A 297 15.64 6.88 4.05
CA GLY A 297 17.07 7.22 4.01
C GLY A 297 17.86 6.58 2.85
N VAL A 298 17.23 5.75 2.02
CA VAL A 298 17.87 5.06 0.90
C VAL A 298 17.64 5.86 -0.39
N PRO A 299 18.70 6.33 -1.07
CA PRO A 299 18.54 7.04 -2.33
C PRO A 299 18.07 6.12 -3.45
N GLY A 300 17.41 6.69 -4.45
CA GLY A 300 16.96 5.98 -5.64
C GLY A 300 15.62 5.24 -5.48
N VAL A 301 15.32 4.44 -6.49
CA VAL A 301 14.04 3.71 -6.62
C VAL A 301 14.07 2.47 -5.75
N LYS A 302 13.04 2.27 -4.93
CA LYS A 302 12.88 1.13 -4.07
C LYS A 302 11.70 0.28 -4.50
N THR A 303 11.96 -0.97 -4.86
CA THR A 303 10.95 -1.98 -5.19
C THR A 303 10.79 -2.92 -4.01
N LEU A 304 9.68 -2.83 -3.30
CA LEU A 304 9.36 -3.71 -2.18
C LEU A 304 8.47 -4.85 -2.67
N VAL A 305 8.93 -6.08 -2.53
CA VAL A 305 8.14 -7.29 -2.77
C VAL A 305 7.56 -7.76 -1.45
N TYR A 306 6.29 -7.48 -1.25
CA TYR A 306 5.52 -7.88 -0.08
C TYR A 306 5.03 -9.32 -0.26
N LEU A 307 5.62 -10.24 0.49
CA LEU A 307 5.39 -11.67 0.43
C LEU A 307 4.44 -12.06 1.57
N SER A 308 3.19 -12.32 1.23
CA SER A 308 2.13 -12.56 2.21
C SER A 308 0.99 -13.39 1.61
N ASP A 309 0.15 -13.97 2.45
CA ASP A 309 -1.10 -14.61 2.03
C ASP A 309 -2.33 -13.78 2.34
N ALA A 310 -2.19 -12.70 3.10
CA ALA A 310 -3.31 -11.82 3.44
C ALA A 310 -2.86 -10.41 3.89
N LEU A 311 -3.73 -9.44 3.62
CA LEU A 311 -3.78 -8.16 4.30
C LEU A 311 -5.24 -7.74 4.37
N GLU A 312 -5.90 -8.06 5.48
CA GLU A 312 -7.35 -7.91 5.63
C GLU A 312 -7.69 -6.53 6.18
N THR A 313 -8.07 -5.61 5.32
CA THR A 313 -8.49 -4.26 5.73
C THR A 313 -9.94 -4.19 6.21
N GLU A 314 -10.75 -5.23 5.92
CA GLU A 314 -12.16 -5.33 6.30
C GLU A 314 -12.48 -6.76 6.79
N PRO A 315 -11.97 -7.20 7.95
CA PRO A 315 -12.11 -8.58 8.39
C PRO A 315 -13.52 -8.98 8.78
N ALA A 316 -14.42 -8.04 9.08
CA ALA A 316 -15.81 -8.32 9.35
C ALA A 316 -16.64 -8.66 8.10
N SER A 317 -16.21 -8.20 6.92
CA SER A 317 -16.93 -8.36 5.65
C SER A 317 -17.24 -9.83 5.30
N PRO A 318 -16.34 -10.81 5.47
CA PRO A 318 -16.65 -12.23 5.21
C PRO A 318 -17.74 -12.79 6.10
N LEU A 319 -17.76 -12.40 7.37
CA LEU A 319 -18.77 -12.82 8.34
C LEU A 319 -20.13 -12.21 8.04
N ALA A 320 -20.16 -10.91 7.75
CA ALA A 320 -21.37 -10.21 7.35
C ALA A 320 -22.00 -10.85 6.09
N ALA A 321 -21.19 -11.20 5.08
CA ALA A 321 -21.64 -11.89 3.88
C ALA A 321 -22.20 -13.28 4.18
N ALA A 322 -21.54 -14.06 5.03
CA ALA A 322 -21.99 -15.39 5.43
C ALA A 322 -23.32 -15.34 6.19
N ILE A 323 -23.42 -14.45 7.18
CA ILE A 323 -24.65 -14.27 8.00
C ILE A 323 -25.79 -13.79 7.13
N GLY A 324 -25.59 -12.79 6.27
CA GLY A 324 -26.60 -12.28 5.36
C GLY A 324 -27.13 -13.32 4.37
N THR A 325 -26.33 -14.36 4.04
CA THR A 325 -26.76 -15.47 3.18
C THR A 325 -27.74 -16.39 3.84
N VAL A 326 -27.62 -16.65 5.14
CA VAL A 326 -28.48 -17.57 5.90
C VAL A 326 -29.58 -16.83 6.64
N CYS A 327 -29.37 -15.60 7.05
CA CYS A 327 -30.33 -14.74 7.76
C CYS A 327 -30.48 -13.39 7.03
N PRO A 328 -31.20 -13.34 5.89
CA PRO A 328 -31.45 -12.10 5.17
C PRO A 328 -32.14 -11.06 6.06
N GLY A 329 -31.64 -9.83 6.05
CA GLY A 329 -32.19 -8.74 6.88
C GLY A 329 -31.59 -8.63 8.28
N HIS A 330 -30.74 -9.58 8.70
CA HIS A 330 -29.95 -9.47 9.93
C HIS A 330 -28.53 -9.01 9.59
N SER A 331 -28.08 -7.98 10.27
CA SER A 331 -26.71 -7.49 10.21
C SER A 331 -26.13 -7.49 11.63
N ILE A 332 -24.87 -7.86 11.73
CA ILE A 332 -24.10 -7.60 12.94
C ILE A 332 -23.30 -6.35 12.65
N ASP A 333 -23.54 -5.30 13.42
CA ASP A 333 -22.76 -4.08 13.35
C ASP A 333 -21.48 -4.31 14.14
N PHE A 334 -20.39 -4.43 13.41
CA PHE A 334 -19.05 -4.52 14.01
C PHE A 334 -18.44 -3.14 13.93
N ALA A 335 -17.94 -2.64 15.05
CA ALA A 335 -17.05 -1.50 15.05
C ALA A 335 -15.87 -1.84 14.13
N GLN A 336 -15.89 -1.31 12.92
CA GLN A 336 -14.80 -1.50 11.96
C GLN A 336 -13.65 -0.57 12.40
N PRO A 337 -12.44 -1.08 12.66
CA PRO A 337 -11.30 -0.20 12.79
C PRO A 337 -11.00 0.45 11.44
N GLU A 338 -10.32 1.56 11.47
CA GLU A 338 -9.96 2.37 10.30
C GLU A 338 -8.83 1.74 9.46
N ALA A 339 -8.72 0.40 9.43
CA ALA A 339 -7.62 -0.30 8.75
C ALA A 339 -7.54 0.00 7.25
N SER A 340 -8.67 0.30 6.59
CA SER A 340 -8.68 0.75 5.20
C SER A 340 -8.10 2.17 5.07
N THR A 341 -8.40 3.06 5.99
CA THR A 341 -7.83 4.42 6.06
C THR A 341 -6.33 4.36 6.37
N ASP A 342 -5.92 3.49 7.30
CA ASP A 342 -4.52 3.29 7.64
C ASP A 342 -3.73 2.71 6.47
N ALA A 343 -4.31 1.80 5.70
CA ALA A 343 -3.69 1.26 4.49
C ALA A 343 -3.46 2.36 3.43
N LEU A 344 -4.42 3.26 3.22
CA LEU A 344 -4.25 4.41 2.33
C LEU A 344 -3.23 5.43 2.88
N ALA A 345 -3.18 5.65 4.18
CA ALA A 345 -2.15 6.49 4.79
C ALA A 345 -0.75 5.90 4.60
N LEU A 346 -0.62 4.59 4.71
CA LEU A 346 0.61 3.87 4.43
C LEU A 346 1.04 4.03 2.97
N THR A 347 0.13 3.87 1.99
CA THR A 347 0.50 4.04 0.57
C THR A 347 1.02 5.44 0.27
N ARG A 348 0.46 6.47 0.89
CA ARG A 348 0.96 7.85 0.78
C ARG A 348 2.38 7.99 1.32
N HIS A 349 2.65 7.41 2.50
CA HIS A 349 3.98 7.41 3.09
C HIS A 349 5.00 6.69 2.18
N LEU A 350 4.64 5.54 1.62
CA LEU A 350 5.48 4.79 0.69
C LEU A 350 5.73 5.56 -0.61
N ASN A 351 4.70 6.21 -1.16
CA ASN A 351 4.81 7.06 -2.36
C ASN A 351 5.75 8.26 -2.16
N THR A 352 5.67 8.92 -0.99
CA THR A 352 6.57 10.03 -0.64
C THR A 352 8.03 9.57 -0.63
N ASN A 353 8.28 8.34 -0.22
CA ASN A 353 9.61 7.75 -0.16
C ASN A 353 10.01 6.98 -1.44
N GLN A 354 9.28 7.13 -2.54
CA GLN A 354 9.54 6.44 -3.81
C GLN A 354 9.64 4.92 -3.68
N VAL A 355 8.78 4.32 -2.86
CA VAL A 355 8.68 2.87 -2.65
C VAL A 355 7.51 2.33 -3.46
N THR A 356 7.81 1.50 -4.45
CA THR A 356 6.79 0.75 -5.22
C THR A 356 6.59 -0.63 -4.60
N VAL A 357 5.35 -0.99 -4.29
CA VAL A 357 5.03 -2.28 -3.65
C VAL A 357 4.46 -3.26 -4.65
N HIS A 358 5.15 -4.37 -4.88
CA HIS A 358 4.58 -5.54 -5.53
C HIS A 358 4.10 -6.52 -4.46
N ALA A 359 2.81 -6.76 -4.41
CA ALA A 359 2.23 -7.69 -3.46
C ALA A 359 2.12 -9.08 -4.09
N LEU A 360 2.82 -10.06 -3.53
CA LEU A 360 2.86 -11.42 -4.02
C LEU A 360 2.16 -12.34 -3.03
N HIS A 361 1.02 -12.89 -3.46
CA HIS A 361 0.25 -13.87 -2.69
C HIS A 361 0.93 -15.23 -2.79
N ALA A 362 1.52 -15.69 -1.69
CA ALA A 362 2.42 -16.85 -1.67
C ALA A 362 1.71 -18.19 -1.90
N SER A 363 0.40 -18.29 -1.60
CA SER A 363 -0.35 -19.54 -1.69
C SER A 363 -0.61 -20.04 -3.13
N GLY A 364 -0.19 -19.34 -4.17
CA GLY A 364 -0.33 -19.79 -5.56
C GLY A 364 -1.77 -20.02 -6.03
N LEU A 365 -1.93 -20.88 -7.05
CA LEU A 365 -3.23 -21.29 -7.55
C LEU A 365 -3.82 -22.35 -6.61
N ARG A 366 -4.68 -21.94 -5.70
CA ARG A 366 -5.49 -22.90 -4.96
C ARG A 366 -6.62 -23.39 -5.87
N VAL A 367 -6.54 -24.63 -6.28
CA VAL A 367 -7.76 -25.36 -6.62
C VAL A 367 -8.60 -25.27 -5.37
N ALA A 368 -9.83 -24.71 -5.48
CA ALA A 368 -10.78 -24.83 -4.40
C ALA A 368 -10.84 -26.31 -4.06
N GLU A 369 -10.13 -26.72 -3.01
CA GLU A 369 -10.38 -27.98 -2.38
C GLU A 369 -11.82 -27.82 -1.94
N SER A 370 -12.73 -28.32 -2.79
CA SER A 370 -14.11 -28.46 -2.41
C SER A 370 -14.07 -29.12 -1.04
N SER A 371 -14.78 -28.54 -0.11
CA SER A 371 -14.98 -29.05 1.26
C SER A 371 -15.35 -30.54 1.34
N THR A 372 -15.39 -31.22 0.20
CA THR A 372 -15.59 -32.65 0.00
C THR A 372 -14.31 -33.48 0.07
N ALA A 373 -13.09 -32.90 -0.04
CA ALA A 373 -11.85 -33.69 0.00
C ALA A 373 -11.29 -33.93 1.40
N GLY A 374 -11.68 -33.17 2.39
CA GLY A 374 -11.41 -33.45 3.80
C GLY A 374 -12.66 -33.95 4.49
N GLY A 375 -13.00 -35.22 4.36
CA GLY A 375 -14.08 -36.02 4.96
C GLY A 375 -14.80 -35.59 6.25
N ARG A 376 -14.96 -34.29 6.48
CA ARG A 376 -15.92 -33.71 7.42
C ARG A 376 -17.05 -33.11 6.62
N SER A 377 -17.98 -33.99 6.22
CA SER A 377 -19.36 -33.55 6.02
C SER A 377 -19.66 -32.63 7.19
N PHE A 378 -19.86 -31.31 6.95
CA PHE A 378 -20.62 -30.53 7.90
C PHE A 378 -21.95 -31.30 8.06
N ALA A 379 -22.12 -31.94 9.22
CA ALA A 379 -23.34 -32.67 9.57
C ALA A 379 -24.53 -31.70 9.79
N GLY A 380 -24.60 -30.69 8.95
CA GLY A 380 -25.58 -29.63 8.97
C GLY A 380 -26.05 -29.41 7.55
N GLY A 381 -27.34 -29.37 7.36
CA GLY A 381 -28.01 -29.35 6.07
C GLY A 381 -27.51 -28.23 5.11
N MET A 382 -28.22 -28.07 4.00
CA MET A 382 -27.89 -27.16 2.88
C MET A 382 -27.51 -25.72 3.29
N ARG A 383 -27.98 -25.24 4.46
CA ARG A 383 -27.72 -23.88 4.96
C ARG A 383 -26.35 -23.69 5.56
N THR A 384 -25.84 -24.65 6.34
CA THR A 384 -24.48 -24.64 6.87
C THR A 384 -23.44 -24.70 5.71
N GLY A 385 -23.76 -25.45 4.66
CA GLY A 385 -22.96 -25.46 3.43
C GLY A 385 -22.93 -24.10 2.72
N ARG A 386 -24.04 -23.38 2.66
CA ARG A 386 -24.10 -22.02 2.09
C ARG A 386 -23.35 -21.01 2.94
N LEU A 387 -23.48 -21.08 4.26
CA LEU A 387 -22.72 -20.23 5.19
C LEU A 387 -21.22 -20.39 4.98
N ALA A 388 -20.73 -21.64 4.95
CA ALA A 388 -19.32 -21.93 4.75
C ALA A 388 -18.81 -21.43 3.39
N SER A 389 -19.54 -21.73 2.30
CA SER A 389 -19.14 -21.32 0.96
C SER A 389 -19.14 -19.80 0.77
N SER A 390 -20.13 -19.10 1.33
CA SER A 390 -20.19 -17.64 1.31
C SER A 390 -19.06 -17.00 2.10
N PHE A 391 -18.77 -17.51 3.30
CA PHE A 391 -17.65 -17.07 4.10
C PHE A 391 -16.32 -17.24 3.37
N GLU A 392 -16.04 -18.45 2.86
CA GLU A 392 -14.78 -18.73 2.18
C GLU A 392 -14.56 -17.85 0.93
N ALA A 393 -15.60 -17.61 0.15
CA ALA A 393 -15.51 -16.75 -1.03
C ALA A 393 -15.21 -15.30 -0.63
N ALA A 394 -15.95 -14.77 0.34
CA ALA A 394 -15.76 -13.41 0.83
C ALA A 394 -14.42 -13.24 1.57
N HIS A 395 -14.00 -14.24 2.35
CA HIS A 395 -12.74 -14.24 3.07
C HIS A 395 -11.52 -14.21 2.14
N ARG A 396 -11.51 -15.02 1.07
CA ARG A 396 -10.48 -14.96 0.04
C ARG A 396 -10.39 -13.58 -0.63
N THR A 397 -11.53 -12.92 -0.84
CA THR A 397 -11.55 -11.57 -1.40
C THR A 397 -11.02 -10.55 -0.40
N SER A 398 -11.42 -10.63 0.87
CA SER A 398 -10.96 -9.75 1.95
C SER A 398 -9.44 -9.86 2.15
N GLN A 399 -8.89 -11.08 2.19
CA GLN A 399 -7.45 -11.32 2.33
C GLN A 399 -6.59 -10.60 1.29
N ARG A 400 -7.09 -10.45 0.05
CA ARG A 400 -6.35 -9.87 -1.07
C ARG A 400 -6.56 -8.36 -1.22
N ARG A 401 -7.63 -7.82 -0.62
CA ARG A 401 -8.03 -6.42 -0.84
C ARG A 401 -6.93 -5.43 -0.42
N GLY A 402 -6.42 -5.55 0.79
CA GLY A 402 -5.35 -4.68 1.29
C GLY A 402 -4.06 -4.80 0.49
N MET A 403 -3.69 -6.02 0.08
CA MET A 403 -2.54 -6.25 -0.80
C MET A 403 -2.72 -5.54 -2.15
N GLY A 404 -3.95 -5.58 -2.71
CA GLY A 404 -4.28 -4.87 -3.95
C GLY A 404 -4.15 -3.36 -3.79
N VAL A 405 -4.67 -2.79 -2.70
CA VAL A 405 -4.56 -1.35 -2.42
C VAL A 405 -3.10 -0.93 -2.34
N LEU A 406 -2.25 -1.65 -1.60
CA LEU A 406 -0.82 -1.34 -1.51
C LEU A 406 -0.14 -1.35 -2.88
N ALA A 407 -0.40 -2.37 -3.70
CA ALA A 407 0.20 -2.50 -5.01
C ALA A 407 -0.30 -1.41 -5.97
N ASP A 408 -1.61 -1.24 -6.09
CA ASP A 408 -2.22 -0.33 -7.06
C ASP A 408 -1.89 1.14 -6.80
N GLU A 409 -1.94 1.56 -5.53
CA GLU A 409 -1.68 2.95 -5.15
C GLU A 409 -0.20 3.34 -5.25
N THR A 410 0.72 2.36 -5.12
CA THR A 410 2.16 2.60 -5.25
C THR A 410 2.71 2.32 -6.66
N GLY A 411 1.85 1.94 -7.62
CA GLY A 411 2.25 1.64 -9.00
C GLY A 411 2.89 0.27 -9.20
N GLY A 412 2.76 -0.62 -8.22
CA GLY A 412 3.22 -1.99 -8.30
C GLY A 412 2.21 -2.95 -8.92
N ARG A 413 2.29 -4.23 -8.57
CA ARG A 413 1.39 -5.30 -9.04
C ARG A 413 0.91 -6.16 -7.89
N LEU A 414 -0.36 -6.57 -7.94
CA LEU A 414 -0.86 -7.67 -7.14
C LEU A 414 -0.73 -8.96 -7.97
N VAL A 415 0.11 -9.89 -7.48
CA VAL A 415 0.32 -11.22 -8.09
C VAL A 415 -0.44 -12.26 -7.27
N ILE A 416 -1.46 -12.84 -7.89
CA ILE A 416 -2.34 -13.86 -7.27
C ILE A 416 -2.52 -15.05 -8.22
N ASN A 417 -2.88 -16.19 -7.65
CA ASN A 417 -3.22 -17.41 -8.41
C ASN A 417 -2.12 -17.87 -9.38
N ARG A 418 -0.85 -17.68 -9.04
CA ARG A 418 0.30 -18.11 -9.81
C ARG A 418 1.03 -19.23 -9.09
N ASN A 419 1.27 -20.34 -9.78
CA ASN A 419 2.14 -21.43 -9.29
C ASN A 419 3.60 -21.19 -9.68
N ASP A 420 3.82 -20.29 -10.64
CA ASP A 420 5.14 -19.90 -11.11
C ASP A 420 5.57 -18.57 -10.44
N VAL A 421 6.02 -18.69 -9.21
CA VAL A 421 6.55 -17.58 -8.41
C VAL A 421 7.81 -17.02 -9.07
N ASP A 422 8.62 -17.88 -9.71
CA ASP A 422 9.89 -17.52 -10.32
C ASP A 422 9.69 -16.53 -11.47
N ALA A 423 8.78 -16.85 -12.39
CA ALA A 423 8.49 -15.99 -13.54
C ALA A 423 8.02 -14.59 -13.10
N GLU A 424 7.24 -14.51 -12.01
CA GLU A 424 6.77 -13.22 -11.50
C GLU A 424 7.88 -12.45 -10.77
N LEU A 425 8.73 -13.10 -10.01
CA LEU A 425 9.90 -12.48 -9.38
C LEU A 425 10.90 -11.98 -10.43
N GLU A 426 11.19 -12.79 -11.46
CA GLU A 426 12.03 -12.38 -12.59
C GLU A 426 11.43 -11.21 -13.37
N ARG A 427 10.10 -11.17 -13.49
CA ARG A 427 9.39 -10.06 -14.12
C ARG A 427 9.56 -8.78 -13.31
N ILE A 428 9.37 -8.84 -11.99
CA ILE A 428 9.57 -7.69 -11.11
C ILE A 428 11.03 -7.21 -11.21
N ALA A 429 12.01 -8.11 -11.17
CA ALA A 429 13.42 -7.78 -11.30
C ALA A 429 13.75 -7.12 -12.65
N ARG A 430 13.15 -7.59 -13.76
CA ARG A 430 13.31 -6.96 -15.07
C ARG A 430 12.65 -5.58 -15.14
N GLU A 431 11.51 -5.38 -14.49
CA GLU A 431 10.84 -4.07 -14.42
C GLU A 431 11.69 -3.04 -13.65
N MET A 432 12.45 -3.46 -12.65
CA MET A 432 13.43 -2.59 -11.99
C MET A 432 14.51 -2.08 -12.94
N GLY A 433 14.75 -2.80 -14.02
CA GLY A 433 15.76 -2.50 -15.05
C GLY A 433 15.37 -1.39 -16.02
N GLY A 434 14.13 -0.91 -16.04
CA GLY A 434 13.72 0.13 -16.99
C GLY A 434 12.38 0.76 -16.66
N TYR A 435 12.35 2.08 -16.66
CA TYR A 435 11.15 2.89 -16.47
C TYR A 435 11.31 4.25 -17.14
N TYR A 436 10.20 4.95 -17.35
CA TYR A 436 10.20 6.34 -17.79
C TYR A 436 10.08 7.25 -16.58
N SER A 437 11.01 8.19 -16.43
CA SER A 437 10.98 9.25 -15.43
C SER A 437 10.33 10.49 -16.05
N LEU A 438 9.17 10.87 -15.57
CA LEU A 438 8.45 12.07 -15.98
C LEU A 438 8.51 13.08 -14.85
N ALA A 439 8.84 14.33 -15.14
CA ALA A 439 8.66 15.40 -14.17
C ALA A 439 7.75 16.50 -14.75
N TYR A 440 6.95 17.10 -13.88
CA TYR A 440 6.09 18.22 -14.19
C TYR A 440 6.02 19.21 -13.03
N GLU A 441 5.69 20.46 -13.34
CA GLU A 441 5.40 21.48 -12.33
C GLU A 441 3.93 21.36 -11.94
N PRO A 442 3.61 21.20 -10.65
CA PRO A 442 2.22 21.20 -10.21
C PRO A 442 1.57 22.55 -10.53
N PRO A 443 0.24 22.60 -10.78
CA PRO A 443 -0.47 23.84 -10.98
C PRO A 443 -0.23 24.83 -9.83
N PRO A 444 -0.07 26.13 -10.10
CA PRO A 444 0.25 27.12 -9.06
C PRO A 444 -0.84 27.23 -7.97
N GLU A 445 -2.06 26.77 -8.25
CA GLU A 445 -3.16 26.71 -7.29
C GLU A 445 -3.16 25.42 -6.46
N ALA A 446 -2.22 24.49 -6.72
CA ALA A 446 -2.13 23.25 -5.95
C ALA A 446 -1.86 23.56 -4.47
N ARG A 447 -2.81 23.18 -3.60
CA ARG A 447 -2.71 23.41 -2.16
C ARG A 447 -1.79 22.35 -1.54
N PRO A 448 -1.15 22.65 -0.38
CA PRO A 448 -0.50 21.60 0.38
C PRO A 448 -1.49 20.47 0.69
N GLY A 449 -1.11 19.23 0.47
CA GLY A 449 -1.97 18.09 0.70
C GLY A 449 -1.76 16.95 -0.29
N GLU A 450 -2.76 16.10 -0.36
CA GLU A 450 -2.76 14.93 -1.25
C GLU A 450 -3.26 15.29 -2.64
N HIS A 451 -2.52 14.86 -3.66
CA HIS A 451 -2.84 15.05 -5.07
C HIS A 451 -2.84 13.73 -5.81
N ARG A 452 -3.75 13.59 -6.76
CA ARG A 452 -3.87 12.42 -7.61
C ARG A 452 -3.09 12.62 -8.91
N ILE A 453 -2.35 11.58 -9.29
CA ILE A 453 -1.63 11.53 -10.55
C ILE A 453 -2.26 10.46 -11.43
N GLU A 454 -2.48 10.77 -12.71
CA GLU A 454 -2.86 9.80 -13.71
C GLU A 454 -1.95 9.95 -14.93
N VAL A 455 -1.43 8.82 -15.42
CA VAL A 455 -0.63 8.80 -16.65
C VAL A 455 -1.33 7.89 -17.64
N THR A 456 -1.59 8.43 -18.83
CA THR A 456 -2.20 7.69 -19.94
C THR A 456 -1.27 7.69 -21.13
N LEU A 457 -1.36 6.63 -21.95
CA LEU A 457 -0.57 6.46 -23.16
C LEU A 457 -1.43 6.68 -24.42
N ALA A 458 -0.80 7.21 -25.48
CA ALA A 458 -1.44 7.37 -26.79
C ALA A 458 -1.87 6.02 -27.35
N ASP A 459 -1.01 5.00 -27.23
CA ASP A 459 -1.33 3.63 -27.59
C ASP A 459 -2.07 2.90 -26.47
N ARG A 460 -3.37 2.68 -26.63
CA ARG A 460 -4.24 1.97 -25.69
C ARG A 460 -3.97 0.47 -25.60
N SER A 461 -3.12 -0.09 -26.45
CA SER A 461 -2.69 -1.49 -26.33
C SER A 461 -1.64 -1.70 -25.26
N LEU A 462 -0.98 -0.61 -24.83
CA LEU A 462 0.02 -0.58 -23.79
C LEU A 462 -0.61 -0.28 -22.42
N GLN A 463 0.07 -0.71 -21.36
CA GLN A 463 -0.34 -0.49 -19.98
C GLN A 463 0.73 0.33 -19.28
N ALA A 464 0.32 1.49 -18.72
CA ALA A 464 1.16 2.31 -17.87
C ALA A 464 0.84 2.01 -16.40
N ARG A 465 1.88 1.82 -15.60
CA ARG A 465 1.78 1.73 -14.13
C ARG A 465 2.66 2.81 -13.51
N HIS A 466 2.11 3.48 -12.52
CA HIS A 466 2.77 4.57 -11.79
C HIS A 466 2.12 4.73 -10.42
N ARG A 467 2.77 5.41 -9.50
CA ARG A 467 2.13 5.82 -8.25
C ARG A 467 0.93 6.72 -8.54
N ARG A 468 -0.17 6.51 -7.83
CA ARG A 468 -1.42 7.23 -8.08
C ARG A 468 -1.53 8.57 -7.35
N GLY A 469 -0.65 8.83 -6.40
CA GLY A 469 -0.69 10.07 -5.65
C GLY A 469 0.67 10.50 -5.13
N TYR A 470 0.74 11.75 -4.73
CA TYR A 470 1.85 12.31 -3.96
C TYR A 470 1.30 13.35 -2.98
N ARG A 471 2.11 13.67 -1.96
CA ARG A 471 1.79 14.73 -1.00
C ARG A 471 2.65 15.95 -1.29
N ALA A 472 1.99 17.07 -1.61
CA ALA A 472 2.63 18.38 -1.67
C ALA A 472 2.90 18.88 -0.25
N LYS A 473 4.17 19.25 0.05
CA LYS A 473 4.55 19.79 1.36
C LYS A 473 4.18 21.28 1.44
N GLY A 474 3.62 21.70 2.58
CA GLY A 474 3.39 23.12 2.86
C GLY A 474 4.69 23.90 3.05
N GLY A 475 4.67 25.22 2.85
CA GLY A 475 5.84 26.08 3.04
C GLY A 475 6.50 25.94 4.40
N ASP A 476 5.73 25.85 5.48
CA ASP A 476 6.22 25.66 6.84
C ASP A 476 6.90 24.31 7.06
N GLU A 477 6.46 23.25 6.37
CA GLU A 477 7.02 21.92 6.44
C GLU A 477 8.37 21.86 5.71
N ARG A 478 8.46 22.53 4.55
CA ARG A 478 9.72 22.68 3.80
C ARG A 478 10.76 23.46 4.56
N LEU A 479 10.35 24.54 5.24
CA LEU A 479 11.27 25.36 6.05
C LEU A 479 11.87 24.58 7.22
N ARG A 480 11.10 23.68 7.84
CA ARG A 480 11.57 22.81 8.95
C ARG A 480 12.55 21.73 8.49
N GLU A 481 12.51 21.31 7.25
CA GLU A 481 13.45 20.31 6.71
C GLU A 481 14.78 20.95 6.27
N GLN A 482 14.80 22.26 6.04
CA GLN A 482 16.02 23.00 5.67
C GLN A 482 16.83 23.50 6.88
N LEU A 483 16.27 23.42 8.09
CA LEU A 483 16.91 23.80 9.35
C LEU A 483 17.43 22.59 10.13
#